data_8114ee0ce10e71d49c4418455354cb5d
#
_entry.id   8114ee0ce10e71d49c4418455354cb5d
#
_cell.length_a   1.000
_cell.length_b   1.000
_cell.length_c   1.000
_cell.angle_alpha   90.00
_cell.angle_beta   90.00
_cell.angle_gamma   90.00
#
_symmetry.space_group_name_H-M   'P 1'
#
loop_
_entity.id
_entity.type
_entity.pdbx_description
1 polymer ?
#
loop_
_entity_poly.entity_id
_entity_poly.type
_entity_poly.pdbx_seq_one_letter_code
_entity_poly.pdbx_strand_id
1 'polypeptide(L)'
;MINLYGAEISQDTSSATVGINHSAGKKGSAVPESFLTTPEANKLFENWYSQHSNPDAAEALLKKLKQISLRPPTLQAALLFLQYQKADDLPKEFEKKAAAESGGPFSEAVPLFHRMLKVHQFPVRPKNSEQAELTLRMLLTVLGDVQLLTVFLVLQLHHLEQINSLSPEEADAIAWSALYVHAPLAGRLGIFWIKAELEDRAFRYLEYENYQSLKKKIARKRSDRSESVENISENIQLILKQAGIRHEIQGRYKRFYSIFQKLEKVNNDFERIQDLIAFRVLVDEIDDCYAALSFIHENWTPVKNRFKDYIANPKPNGYQSLHTTVIDAGNESKRNPRPIEIQIRTRKMHRM
;
A
#
# COMPACT_ATOMS: atom_id res chain seq x y z
N MET A 1 -23.21 6.79 -5.49
CA MET A 1 -22.48 5.86 -4.61
C MET A 1 -21.05 6.37 -4.48
N ILE A 2 -20.68 6.86 -3.32
CA ILE A 2 -19.32 7.33 -3.05
C ILE A 2 -18.47 6.08 -2.82
N ASN A 3 -17.44 5.89 -3.62
CA ASN A 3 -16.52 4.78 -3.46
C ASN A 3 -15.66 5.02 -2.20
N LEU A 4 -16.13 4.50 -1.07
CA LEU A 4 -15.47 4.63 0.25
C LEU A 4 -14.21 3.77 0.38
N TYR A 5 -13.87 3.00 -0.64
CA TYR A 5 -12.75 2.07 -0.64
C TYR A 5 -11.92 2.20 -1.91
N GLY A 6 -10.72 2.71 -1.78
CA GLY A 6 -9.67 2.53 -2.77
C GLY A 6 -9.04 1.12 -2.74
N ALA A 7 -9.73 0.13 -2.18
CA ALA A 7 -9.43 -1.29 -2.26
C ALA A 7 -10.70 -2.07 -1.87
N GLU A 8 -11.22 -2.86 -2.77
CA GLU A 8 -12.29 -3.82 -2.51
C GLU A 8 -11.83 -4.82 -1.45
N ILE A 9 -12.54 -4.83 -0.32
CA ILE A 9 -12.45 -5.96 0.62
C ILE A 9 -13.39 -7.01 0.06
N SER A 10 -12.86 -8.10 -0.52
CA SER A 10 -13.65 -9.29 -0.83
C SER A 10 -14.37 -9.74 0.44
N GLN A 11 -15.70 -9.78 0.35
CA GLN A 11 -16.53 -10.39 1.39
C GLN A 11 -16.31 -11.91 1.32
N ASP A 12 -15.59 -12.45 2.30
CA ASP A 12 -15.64 -13.87 2.60
C ASP A 12 -17.00 -14.17 3.25
N THR A 13 -17.95 -14.61 2.44
CA THR A 13 -19.09 -15.38 2.92
C THR A 13 -18.77 -16.86 2.71
N SER A 14 -18.44 -17.53 3.79
CA SER A 14 -18.34 -18.98 3.87
C SER A 14 -19.70 -19.66 3.73
N SER A 15 -19.66 -20.76 3.06
CA SER A 15 -20.54 -21.95 3.07
C SER A 15 -21.52 -22.06 1.91
N ALA A 16 -21.18 -22.94 0.98
CA ALA A 16 -21.99 -24.09 0.59
C ALA A 16 -21.26 -24.89 -0.49
N THR A 17 -21.01 -26.11 -0.17
CA THR A 17 -20.60 -27.21 -1.06
C THR A 17 -21.67 -27.42 -2.13
N VAL A 18 -21.30 -27.48 -3.43
CA VAL A 18 -21.90 -28.36 -4.44
C VAL A 18 -21.10 -28.34 -5.75
N GLY A 19 -20.68 -29.54 -6.22
CA GLY A 19 -20.74 -29.92 -7.63
C GLY A 19 -19.62 -29.46 -8.54
N ILE A 20 -18.65 -30.33 -8.68
CA ILE A 20 -17.64 -30.37 -9.75
C ILE A 20 -18.34 -30.48 -11.12
N ASN A 21 -18.01 -29.57 -12.02
CA ASN A 21 -18.00 -29.88 -13.45
C ASN A 21 -16.82 -29.17 -14.12
N HIS A 22 -15.84 -29.98 -14.51
CA HIS A 22 -14.76 -29.58 -15.38
C HIS A 22 -15.29 -29.28 -16.78
N SER A 23 -15.15 -28.05 -17.22
CA SER A 23 -14.99 -27.74 -18.63
C SER A 23 -13.84 -26.77 -18.80
N ALA A 24 -12.73 -27.29 -19.24
CA ALA A 24 -11.52 -26.55 -19.58
C ALA A 24 -11.78 -25.63 -20.77
N GLY A 25 -11.96 -24.35 -20.50
CA GLY A 25 -11.92 -23.29 -21.50
C GLY A 25 -10.66 -22.45 -21.24
N LYS A 26 -9.58 -22.72 -21.98
CA LYS A 26 -8.42 -21.83 -22.05
C LYS A 26 -8.86 -20.45 -22.54
N LYS A 27 -9.14 -19.52 -21.64
CA LYS A 27 -9.08 -18.09 -21.95
C LYS A 27 -7.64 -17.66 -21.74
N GLY A 28 -6.86 -17.62 -22.81
CA GLY A 28 -5.59 -16.91 -22.81
C GLY A 28 -5.86 -15.43 -22.50
N SER A 29 -5.56 -14.98 -21.29
CA SER A 29 -5.49 -13.57 -20.98
C SER A 29 -4.26 -13.03 -21.71
N ALA A 30 -4.46 -12.34 -22.82
CA ALA A 30 -3.41 -11.63 -23.51
C ALA A 30 -2.82 -10.59 -22.53
N VAL A 31 -1.52 -10.71 -22.23
CA VAL A 31 -0.78 -9.71 -21.48
C VAL A 31 -0.85 -8.41 -22.27
N PRO A 32 -1.23 -7.27 -21.67
CA PRO A 32 -1.27 -6.02 -22.40
C PRO A 32 0.12 -5.68 -22.96
N GLU A 33 0.25 -5.53 -24.27
CA GLU A 33 1.51 -5.29 -25.00
C GLU A 33 2.34 -4.11 -24.47
N SER A 34 1.72 -3.17 -23.78
CA SER A 34 2.40 -1.97 -23.25
C SER A 34 3.22 -2.17 -21.97
N PHE A 35 3.15 -3.34 -21.34
CA PHE A 35 3.83 -3.58 -20.07
C PHE A 35 5.24 -4.18 -20.23
N LEU A 36 5.44 -4.97 -21.27
CA LEU A 36 6.71 -5.66 -21.53
C LEU A 36 7.32 -5.09 -22.80
N THR A 37 8.38 -4.33 -22.63
CA THR A 37 9.00 -3.53 -23.70
C THR A 37 9.88 -4.33 -24.65
N THR A 38 10.18 -5.61 -24.31
CA THR A 38 11.04 -6.46 -25.14
C THR A 38 10.45 -7.87 -25.33
N PRO A 39 10.71 -8.54 -26.48
CA PRO A 39 10.28 -9.92 -26.71
C PRO A 39 10.79 -10.90 -25.64
N GLU A 40 12.01 -10.66 -25.14
CA GLU A 40 12.66 -11.47 -24.11
C GLU A 40 11.92 -11.38 -22.76
N ALA A 41 11.49 -10.18 -22.38
CA ALA A 41 10.70 -9.98 -21.15
C ALA A 41 9.32 -10.66 -21.26
N ASN A 42 8.69 -10.63 -22.45
CA ASN A 42 7.45 -11.35 -22.72
C ASN A 42 7.62 -12.86 -22.53
N LYS A 43 8.70 -13.43 -23.11
CA LYS A 43 9.00 -14.86 -22.99
C LYS A 43 9.30 -15.28 -21.55
N LEU A 44 10.03 -14.47 -20.79
CA LEU A 44 10.26 -14.71 -19.35
C LEU A 44 8.94 -14.70 -18.58
N PHE A 45 8.08 -13.74 -18.87
CA PHE A 45 6.78 -13.64 -18.24
C PHE A 45 5.88 -14.85 -18.57
N GLU A 46 5.75 -15.23 -19.84
CA GLU A 46 4.95 -16.38 -20.27
C GLU A 46 5.43 -17.67 -19.60
N ASN A 47 6.75 -17.89 -19.52
CA ASN A 47 7.33 -19.03 -18.85
C ASN A 47 6.98 -19.04 -17.35
N TRP A 48 7.17 -17.92 -16.66
CA TRP A 48 6.82 -17.80 -15.25
C TRP A 48 5.34 -18.01 -15.01
N TYR A 49 4.48 -17.34 -15.80
CA TYR A 49 3.02 -17.42 -15.66
C TYR A 49 2.49 -18.84 -15.90
N SER A 50 3.02 -19.54 -16.91
CA SER A 50 2.61 -20.92 -17.21
C SER A 50 3.01 -21.94 -16.14
N GLN A 51 4.03 -21.65 -15.35
CA GLN A 51 4.52 -22.49 -14.26
C GLN A 51 3.88 -22.14 -12.90
N HIS A 52 3.16 -21.03 -12.82
CA HIS A 52 2.59 -20.57 -11.56
C HIS A 52 1.34 -21.39 -11.21
N SER A 53 1.35 -22.01 -10.02
CA SER A 53 0.26 -22.88 -9.54
C SER A 53 -1.04 -22.10 -9.23
N ASN A 54 -0.96 -20.78 -9.05
CA ASN A 54 -2.10 -19.90 -8.75
C ASN A 54 -2.13 -18.71 -9.70
N PRO A 55 -2.89 -18.78 -10.81
CA PRO A 55 -3.00 -17.68 -11.79
C PRO A 55 -3.52 -16.36 -11.21
N ASP A 56 -4.46 -16.41 -10.27
CA ASP A 56 -5.03 -15.21 -9.66
C ASP A 56 -3.98 -14.45 -8.83
N ALA A 57 -3.13 -15.18 -8.11
CA ALA A 57 -2.03 -14.60 -7.35
C ALA A 57 -0.98 -13.98 -8.29
N ALA A 58 -0.68 -14.62 -9.41
CA ALA A 58 0.21 -14.09 -10.44
C ALA A 58 -0.34 -12.79 -11.04
N GLU A 59 -1.61 -12.75 -11.38
CA GLU A 59 -2.28 -11.55 -11.91
C GLU A 59 -2.29 -10.40 -10.89
N ALA A 60 -2.58 -10.71 -9.61
CA ALA A 60 -2.54 -9.73 -8.53
C ALA A 60 -1.13 -9.13 -8.35
N LEU A 61 -0.06 -9.94 -8.47
CA LEU A 61 1.32 -9.46 -8.43
C LEU A 61 1.62 -8.51 -9.59
N LEU A 62 1.24 -8.91 -10.82
CA LEU A 62 1.43 -8.08 -12.00
C LEU A 62 0.70 -6.74 -11.89
N LYS A 63 -0.53 -6.74 -11.39
CA LYS A 63 -1.29 -5.51 -11.14
C LYS A 63 -0.53 -4.56 -10.21
N LYS A 64 0.11 -5.08 -9.16
CA LYS A 64 0.94 -4.29 -8.25
C LYS A 64 2.21 -3.76 -8.93
N LEU A 65 2.90 -4.60 -9.70
CA LEU A 65 4.09 -4.18 -10.45
C LEU A 65 3.77 -3.11 -11.50
N LYS A 66 2.58 -3.17 -12.12
CA LYS A 66 2.09 -2.14 -13.04
C LYS A 66 1.83 -0.78 -12.39
N GLN A 67 1.50 -0.75 -11.11
CA GLN A 67 1.27 0.50 -10.37
C GLN A 67 2.57 1.29 -10.13
N ILE A 68 3.72 0.64 -10.29
CA ILE A 68 5.03 1.23 -10.17
C ILE A 68 5.65 1.40 -11.56
N SER A 69 6.11 2.61 -11.87
CA SER A 69 6.82 2.89 -13.13
C SER A 69 8.25 2.33 -13.07
N LEU A 70 8.41 1.05 -13.46
CA LEU A 70 9.71 0.37 -13.45
C LEU A 70 10.47 0.61 -14.75
N ARG A 71 11.80 0.76 -14.64
CA ARG A 71 12.69 0.67 -15.79
C ARG A 71 12.71 -0.78 -16.33
N PRO A 72 12.86 -0.98 -17.66
CA PRO A 72 12.88 -2.32 -18.24
C PRO A 72 13.87 -3.29 -17.58
N PRO A 73 15.14 -2.92 -17.26
CA PRO A 73 16.06 -3.82 -16.57
C PRO A 73 15.58 -4.26 -15.18
N THR A 74 14.93 -3.35 -14.42
CA THR A 74 14.40 -3.67 -13.10
C THR A 74 13.24 -4.65 -13.18
N LEU A 75 12.36 -4.49 -14.17
CA LEU A 75 11.27 -5.42 -14.41
C LEU A 75 11.79 -6.80 -14.84
N GLN A 76 12.77 -6.85 -15.75
CA GLN A 76 13.40 -8.09 -16.18
C GLN A 76 14.08 -8.81 -15.00
N ALA A 77 14.79 -8.08 -14.13
CA ALA A 77 15.38 -8.64 -12.92
C ALA A 77 14.33 -9.24 -11.98
N ALA A 78 13.17 -8.59 -11.82
CA ALA A 78 12.05 -9.10 -11.04
C ALA A 78 11.49 -10.41 -11.63
N LEU A 79 11.32 -10.48 -12.96
CA LEU A 79 10.84 -11.68 -13.65
C LEU A 79 11.85 -12.83 -13.55
N LEU A 80 13.16 -12.55 -13.71
CA LEU A 80 14.21 -13.54 -13.46
C LEU A 80 14.17 -14.05 -12.02
N PHE A 81 14.00 -13.17 -11.04
CA PHE A 81 13.92 -13.55 -9.63
C PHE A 81 12.69 -14.42 -9.32
N LEU A 82 11.54 -14.14 -9.94
CA LEU A 82 10.33 -14.95 -9.78
C LEU A 82 10.48 -16.35 -10.39
N GLN A 83 11.24 -16.47 -11.47
CA GLN A 83 11.45 -17.72 -12.18
C GLN A 83 12.59 -18.56 -11.59
N TYR A 84 13.66 -17.92 -11.16
CA TYR A 84 14.90 -18.56 -10.71
C TYR A 84 15.22 -18.15 -9.27
N GLN A 85 14.99 -19.05 -8.32
CA GLN A 85 15.18 -18.77 -6.88
C GLN A 85 16.64 -18.92 -6.42
N LYS A 86 17.50 -19.50 -7.24
CA LYS A 86 18.94 -19.69 -6.97
C LYS A 86 19.77 -19.21 -8.16
N ALA A 87 20.99 -18.75 -7.89
CA ALA A 87 21.89 -18.31 -8.94
C ALA A 87 22.24 -19.44 -9.96
N ASP A 88 22.39 -20.66 -9.46
CA ASP A 88 22.74 -21.83 -10.29
C ASP A 88 21.59 -22.27 -11.20
N ASP A 89 20.35 -21.88 -10.88
CA ASP A 89 19.18 -22.21 -11.70
C ASP A 89 19.08 -21.27 -12.94
N LEU A 90 19.80 -20.12 -12.93
CA LEU A 90 19.79 -19.19 -14.06
C LEU A 90 20.50 -19.80 -15.26
N PRO A 91 19.83 -19.92 -16.43
CA PRO A 91 20.48 -20.43 -17.63
C PRO A 91 21.71 -19.60 -18.01
N LYS A 92 22.84 -20.26 -18.27
CA LYS A 92 24.13 -19.60 -18.65
C LYS A 92 24.05 -18.69 -19.86
N GLU A 93 23.02 -18.83 -20.69
CA GLU A 93 22.75 -17.95 -21.81
C GLU A 93 22.44 -16.50 -21.40
N PHE A 94 21.74 -16.31 -20.25
CA PHE A 94 21.47 -14.96 -19.72
C PHE A 94 22.73 -14.27 -19.23
N GLU A 95 23.62 -14.99 -18.56
CA GLU A 95 24.92 -14.49 -18.12
C GLU A 95 25.82 -14.14 -19.31
N LYS A 96 25.84 -15.03 -20.34
CA LYS A 96 26.60 -14.78 -21.58
C LYS A 96 26.06 -13.53 -22.31
N LYS A 97 24.75 -13.39 -22.45
CA LYS A 97 24.11 -12.21 -23.07
C LYS A 97 24.43 -10.93 -22.29
N ALA A 98 24.36 -10.99 -20.94
CA ALA A 98 24.70 -9.86 -20.08
C ALA A 98 26.15 -9.42 -20.22
N ALA A 99 27.08 -10.37 -20.43
CA ALA A 99 28.52 -10.09 -20.61
C ALA A 99 28.91 -9.64 -22.03
N ALA A 100 28.18 -10.15 -23.05
CA ALA A 100 28.53 -9.91 -24.46
C ALA A 100 28.02 -8.57 -25.00
N GLU A 101 26.91 -8.05 -24.47
CA GLU A 101 26.23 -6.86 -24.97
C GLU A 101 26.28 -5.74 -23.92
N SER A 102 27.32 -4.92 -23.93
CA SER A 102 27.33 -3.68 -23.14
C SER A 102 26.18 -2.78 -23.61
N GLY A 103 25.14 -2.62 -22.75
CA GLY A 103 23.91 -1.91 -23.10
C GLY A 103 22.77 -2.79 -23.65
N GLY A 104 22.95 -4.11 -23.74
CA GLY A 104 21.91 -5.05 -24.11
C GLY A 104 20.85 -5.25 -23.01
N PRO A 105 19.69 -5.88 -23.33
CA PRO A 105 18.53 -5.96 -22.42
C PRO A 105 18.82 -6.65 -21.09
N PHE A 106 19.82 -7.52 -21.01
CA PHE A 106 20.17 -8.24 -19.79
C PHE A 106 21.42 -7.72 -19.07
N SER A 107 22.16 -6.77 -19.67
CA SER A 107 23.41 -6.23 -19.08
C SER A 107 23.23 -5.61 -17.70
N GLU A 108 22.10 -4.94 -17.47
CA GLU A 108 21.71 -4.40 -16.15
C GLU A 108 20.83 -5.37 -15.36
N ALA A 109 19.96 -6.15 -16.02
CA ALA A 109 18.97 -7.00 -15.36
C ALA A 109 19.61 -8.14 -14.56
N VAL A 110 20.65 -8.81 -15.10
CA VAL A 110 21.32 -9.93 -14.41
C VAL A 110 22.04 -9.48 -13.13
N PRO A 111 22.82 -8.39 -13.11
CA PRO A 111 23.36 -7.84 -11.86
C PRO A 111 22.28 -7.47 -10.83
N LEU A 112 21.16 -6.89 -11.24
CA LEU A 112 20.03 -6.58 -10.35
C LEU A 112 19.39 -7.84 -9.77
N PHE A 113 19.20 -8.87 -10.61
CA PHE A 113 18.73 -10.19 -10.17
C PHE A 113 19.64 -10.81 -9.08
N HIS A 114 20.96 -10.79 -9.28
CA HIS A 114 21.89 -11.29 -8.28
C HIS A 114 21.85 -10.50 -6.96
N ARG A 115 21.58 -9.19 -7.00
CA ARG A 115 21.35 -8.39 -5.77
C ARG A 115 20.09 -8.85 -5.06
N MET A 116 19.01 -9.15 -5.76
CA MET A 116 17.77 -9.67 -5.18
C MET A 116 17.98 -11.04 -4.54
N LEU A 117 18.72 -11.95 -5.20
CA LEU A 117 19.07 -13.25 -4.64
C LEU A 117 19.89 -13.14 -3.35
N LYS A 118 20.89 -12.25 -3.31
CA LYS A 118 21.68 -12.01 -2.09
C LYS A 118 20.79 -11.64 -0.90
N VAL A 119 19.82 -10.76 -1.12
CA VAL A 119 18.89 -10.35 -0.06
C VAL A 119 17.95 -11.48 0.33
N HIS A 120 17.48 -12.27 -0.63
CA HIS A 120 16.56 -13.38 -0.37
C HIS A 120 17.18 -14.50 0.47
N GLN A 121 18.49 -14.71 0.36
CA GLN A 121 19.24 -15.72 1.12
C GLN A 121 19.46 -15.34 2.59
N PHE A 122 19.27 -14.07 2.96
CA PHE A 122 19.41 -13.65 4.35
C PHE A 122 18.11 -13.90 5.13
N PRO A 123 18.13 -14.71 6.21
CA PRO A 123 16.97 -14.89 7.05
C PRO A 123 16.67 -13.56 7.77
N VAL A 124 15.67 -12.86 7.30
CA VAL A 124 15.26 -11.56 7.84
C VAL A 124 14.30 -11.77 9.00
N ARG A 125 14.76 -12.39 10.09
CA ARG A 125 14.02 -12.45 11.34
C ARG A 125 14.82 -11.74 12.45
N PRO A 126 14.78 -10.41 12.48
CA PRO A 126 15.43 -9.68 13.56
C PRO A 126 14.76 -10.03 14.89
N LYS A 127 15.57 -10.30 15.89
CA LYS A 127 15.10 -10.68 17.25
C LYS A 127 14.72 -9.46 18.10
N ASN A 128 15.15 -8.29 17.70
CA ASN A 128 14.91 -7.02 18.39
C ASN A 128 14.96 -5.82 17.41
N SER A 129 14.66 -4.64 17.91
CA SER A 129 14.62 -3.40 17.12
C SER A 129 15.98 -3.01 16.52
N GLU A 130 17.08 -3.30 17.21
CA GLU A 130 18.43 -3.03 16.73
C GLU A 130 18.78 -3.88 15.51
N GLN A 131 18.50 -5.18 15.56
CA GLN A 131 18.66 -6.07 14.43
C GLN A 131 17.76 -5.70 13.25
N ALA A 132 16.52 -5.25 13.52
CA ALA A 132 15.62 -4.76 12.50
C ALA A 132 16.21 -3.54 11.78
N GLU A 133 16.78 -2.59 12.51
CA GLU A 133 17.46 -1.43 11.94
C GLU A 133 18.71 -1.80 11.12
N LEU A 134 19.53 -2.74 11.62
CA LEU A 134 20.69 -3.26 10.87
C LEU A 134 20.26 -3.94 9.57
N THR A 135 19.23 -4.79 9.62
CA THR A 135 18.66 -5.44 8.43
C THR A 135 18.18 -4.43 7.41
N LEU A 136 17.49 -3.39 7.87
CA LEU A 136 16.99 -2.34 7.02
C LEU A 136 18.14 -1.58 6.32
N ARG A 137 19.21 -1.24 7.05
CA ARG A 137 20.41 -0.61 6.46
C ARG A 137 21.09 -1.53 5.45
N MET A 138 21.17 -2.84 5.74
CA MET A 138 21.70 -3.83 4.83
C MET A 138 20.88 -3.88 3.53
N LEU A 139 19.54 -3.93 3.62
CA LEU A 139 18.65 -3.92 2.45
C LEU A 139 18.89 -2.68 1.57
N LEU A 140 18.97 -1.50 2.20
CA LEU A 140 19.26 -0.25 1.49
C LEU A 140 20.61 -0.29 0.78
N THR A 141 21.64 -0.87 1.41
CA THR A 141 23.00 -0.94 0.85
C THR A 141 23.11 -1.97 -0.27
N VAL A 142 22.56 -3.18 -0.06
CA VAL A 142 22.71 -4.30 -1.02
C VAL A 142 21.88 -4.05 -2.28
N LEU A 143 20.63 -3.63 -2.12
CA LEU A 143 19.76 -3.36 -3.26
C LEU A 143 20.17 -2.05 -3.94
N GLY A 144 20.49 -0.98 -3.21
CA GLY A 144 21.14 0.23 -3.71
C GLY A 144 20.38 1.04 -4.78
N ASP A 145 19.18 0.58 -5.16
CA ASP A 145 18.34 1.17 -6.21
C ASP A 145 16.89 1.23 -5.69
N VAL A 146 16.27 2.41 -5.79
CA VAL A 146 14.91 2.65 -5.26
C VAL A 146 13.86 1.80 -5.97
N GLN A 147 13.99 1.58 -7.28
CA GLN A 147 13.05 0.75 -8.01
C GLN A 147 13.20 -0.72 -7.62
N LEU A 148 14.44 -1.19 -7.42
CA LEU A 148 14.71 -2.56 -6.98
C LEU A 148 14.19 -2.80 -5.55
N LEU A 149 14.36 -1.81 -4.66
CA LEU A 149 13.76 -1.82 -3.31
C LEU A 149 12.25 -1.87 -3.38
N THR A 150 11.64 -1.11 -4.30
CA THR A 150 10.18 -1.10 -4.47
C THR A 150 9.68 -2.45 -4.98
N VAL A 151 10.34 -3.04 -5.96
CA VAL A 151 10.05 -4.41 -6.44
C VAL A 151 10.17 -5.41 -5.30
N PHE A 152 11.27 -5.37 -4.56
CA PHE A 152 11.47 -6.24 -3.41
C PHE A 152 10.31 -6.14 -2.41
N LEU A 153 9.86 -4.93 -2.06
CA LEU A 153 8.72 -4.72 -1.15
C LEU A 153 7.40 -5.26 -1.72
N VAL A 154 7.15 -5.12 -3.02
CA VAL A 154 5.97 -5.71 -3.69
C VAL A 154 6.01 -7.23 -3.63
N LEU A 155 7.18 -7.84 -3.80
CA LEU A 155 7.35 -9.30 -3.68
C LEU A 155 7.12 -9.76 -2.24
N GLN A 156 7.61 -9.01 -1.23
CA GLN A 156 7.35 -9.33 0.18
C GLN A 156 5.85 -9.21 0.52
N LEU A 157 5.16 -8.20 -0.02
CA LEU A 157 3.71 -8.09 0.13
C LEU A 157 2.98 -9.27 -0.52
N HIS A 158 3.42 -9.71 -1.69
CA HIS A 158 2.86 -10.87 -2.38
C HIS A 158 3.05 -12.16 -1.56
N HIS A 159 4.23 -12.40 -0.98
CA HIS A 159 4.47 -13.54 -0.09
C HIS A 159 3.57 -13.48 1.16
N LEU A 160 3.40 -12.30 1.75
CA LEU A 160 2.51 -12.10 2.90
C LEU A 160 1.03 -12.37 2.56
N GLU A 161 0.61 -12.15 1.32
CA GLU A 161 -0.74 -12.48 0.86
C GLU A 161 -1.01 -13.98 0.78
N GLN A 162 0.04 -14.76 0.59
CA GLN A 162 -0.01 -16.22 0.51
C GLN A 162 0.31 -16.91 1.84
N ILE A 163 0.34 -16.17 2.95
CA ILE A 163 0.80 -16.63 4.26
C ILE A 163 0.08 -17.89 4.76
N ASN A 164 -1.20 -18.06 4.40
CA ASN A 164 -2.00 -19.21 4.83
C ASN A 164 -1.60 -20.55 4.17
N SER A 165 -0.77 -20.53 3.12
CA SER A 165 -0.27 -21.71 2.43
C SER A 165 1.10 -22.16 2.95
N LEU A 166 1.69 -21.46 3.91
CA LEU A 166 3.02 -21.70 4.45
C LEU A 166 2.97 -22.49 5.75
N SER A 167 4.11 -23.06 6.16
CA SER A 167 4.24 -23.61 7.51
C SER A 167 4.12 -22.49 8.57
N PRO A 168 3.66 -22.80 9.80
CA PRO A 168 3.52 -21.80 10.85
C PRO A 168 4.81 -21.01 11.13
N GLU A 169 5.96 -21.68 11.11
CA GLU A 169 7.25 -21.02 11.36
C GLU A 169 7.64 -20.05 10.23
N GLU A 170 7.38 -20.41 8.98
CA GLU A 170 7.62 -19.54 7.82
C GLU A 170 6.66 -18.36 7.83
N ALA A 171 5.39 -18.62 8.10
CA ALA A 171 4.35 -17.59 8.18
C ALA A 171 4.66 -16.55 9.26
N ASP A 172 5.05 -16.99 10.46
CA ASP A 172 5.50 -16.12 11.55
C ASP A 172 6.70 -15.26 11.14
N ALA A 173 7.71 -15.87 10.52
CA ALA A 173 8.91 -15.16 10.09
C ALA A 173 8.59 -14.07 9.05
N ILE A 174 7.74 -14.39 8.07
CA ILE A 174 7.30 -13.45 7.03
C ILE A 174 6.46 -12.31 7.61
N ALA A 175 5.48 -12.63 8.46
CA ALA A 175 4.62 -11.61 9.08
C ALA A 175 5.44 -10.67 9.98
N TRP A 176 6.36 -11.23 10.76
CA TRP A 176 7.23 -10.44 11.64
C TRP A 176 8.15 -9.51 10.84
N SER A 177 8.79 -10.03 9.79
CA SER A 177 9.64 -9.24 8.90
C SER A 177 8.85 -8.17 8.16
N ALA A 178 7.63 -8.49 7.74
CA ALA A 178 6.74 -7.52 7.08
C ALA A 178 6.45 -6.33 8.00
N LEU A 179 6.14 -6.58 9.28
CA LEU A 179 5.78 -5.54 10.25
C LEU A 179 6.97 -4.70 10.70
N TYR A 180 8.10 -5.34 11.01
CA TYR A 180 9.22 -4.68 11.69
C TYR A 180 10.38 -4.26 10.78
N VAL A 181 10.43 -4.76 9.54
CA VAL A 181 11.48 -4.42 8.58
C VAL A 181 10.90 -3.81 7.30
N HIS A 182 10.00 -4.53 6.61
CA HIS A 182 9.57 -4.13 5.28
C HIS A 182 8.62 -2.92 5.31
N ALA A 183 7.69 -2.86 6.27
CA ALA A 183 6.81 -1.71 6.42
C ALA A 183 7.56 -0.42 6.81
N PRO A 184 8.50 -0.42 7.77
CA PRO A 184 9.38 0.72 8.02
C PRO A 184 10.21 1.14 6.80
N LEU A 185 10.74 0.18 6.03
CA LEU A 185 11.46 0.45 4.79
C LEU A 185 10.57 1.16 3.76
N ALA A 186 9.36 0.64 3.53
CA ALA A 186 8.36 1.27 2.65
C ALA A 186 8.03 2.70 3.11
N GLY A 187 7.92 2.92 4.43
CA GLY A 187 7.69 4.24 5.01
C GLY A 187 8.83 5.23 4.76
N ARG A 188 10.10 4.78 4.84
CA ARG A 188 11.28 5.62 4.53
C ARG A 188 11.35 5.98 3.05
N LEU A 189 10.95 5.06 2.16
CA LEU A 189 10.88 5.29 0.72
C LEU A 189 9.64 6.13 0.30
N GLY A 190 8.73 6.45 1.23
CA GLY A 190 7.51 7.20 0.93
C GLY A 190 6.40 6.36 0.30
N ILE A 191 6.57 5.04 0.18
CA ILE A 191 5.62 4.13 -0.47
C ILE A 191 4.54 3.70 0.54
N PHE A 192 3.68 4.65 0.91
CA PHE A 192 2.73 4.47 2.03
C PHE A 192 1.67 3.42 1.78
N TRP A 193 1.31 3.13 0.54
CA TRP A 193 0.33 2.09 0.24
C TRP A 193 0.90 0.70 0.54
N ILE A 194 2.16 0.41 0.16
CA ILE A 194 2.83 -0.86 0.51
C ILE A 194 3.00 -0.96 2.03
N LYS A 195 3.47 0.13 2.68
CA LYS A 195 3.59 0.18 4.13
C LYS A 195 2.29 -0.23 4.81
N ALA A 196 1.18 0.38 4.43
CA ALA A 196 -0.11 0.13 5.05
C ALA A 196 -0.62 -1.30 4.83
N GLU A 197 -0.43 -1.87 3.62
CA GLU A 197 -0.80 -3.26 3.35
C GLU A 197 0.06 -4.26 4.14
N LEU A 198 1.37 -4.02 4.22
CA LEU A 198 2.28 -4.87 5.02
C LEU A 198 1.90 -4.83 6.50
N GLU A 199 1.65 -3.63 7.05
CA GLU A 199 1.27 -3.46 8.45
C GLU A 199 -0.06 -4.15 8.77
N ASP A 200 -1.12 -3.90 8.00
CA ASP A 200 -2.45 -4.44 8.30
C ASP A 200 -2.52 -5.96 8.13
N ARG A 201 -1.85 -6.53 7.13
CA ARG A 201 -1.83 -7.98 6.90
C ARG A 201 -0.99 -8.70 7.96
N ALA A 202 0.20 -8.18 8.27
CA ALA A 202 1.04 -8.72 9.32
C ALA A 202 0.36 -8.63 10.69
N PHE A 203 -0.27 -7.51 11.02
CA PHE A 203 -1.05 -7.33 12.23
C PHE A 203 -2.21 -8.33 12.33
N ARG A 204 -2.95 -8.52 11.24
CA ARG A 204 -4.04 -9.50 11.19
C ARG A 204 -3.56 -10.92 11.50
N TYR A 205 -2.34 -11.29 11.09
CA TYR A 205 -1.77 -12.62 11.33
C TYR A 205 -1.19 -12.74 12.75
N LEU A 206 -0.30 -11.81 13.13
CA LEU A 206 0.44 -11.87 14.40
C LEU A 206 -0.44 -11.59 15.63
N GLU A 207 -1.43 -10.72 15.48
CA GLU A 207 -2.28 -10.21 16.57
C GLU A 207 -3.77 -10.45 16.26
N TYR A 208 -4.09 -11.67 15.85
CA TYR A 208 -5.42 -12.01 15.32
C TYR A 208 -6.58 -11.62 16.24
N GLU A 209 -6.48 -11.88 17.55
CA GLU A 209 -7.53 -11.55 18.53
C GLU A 209 -7.70 -10.04 18.67
N ASN A 210 -6.60 -9.29 18.76
CA ASN A 210 -6.61 -7.83 18.80
C ASN A 210 -7.20 -7.25 17.52
N TYR A 211 -6.84 -7.80 16.36
CA TYR A 211 -7.42 -7.42 15.07
C TYR A 211 -8.94 -7.65 15.03
N GLN A 212 -9.43 -8.83 15.44
CA GLN A 212 -10.86 -9.14 15.45
C GLN A 212 -11.65 -8.25 16.44
N SER A 213 -11.11 -8.02 17.64
CA SER A 213 -11.69 -7.11 18.62
C SER A 213 -11.82 -5.69 18.05
N LEU A 214 -10.73 -5.19 17.44
CA LEU A 214 -10.69 -3.87 16.82
C LEU A 214 -11.66 -3.77 15.64
N LYS A 215 -11.73 -4.79 14.79
CA LYS A 215 -12.68 -4.87 13.66
C LYS A 215 -14.12 -4.73 14.13
N LYS A 216 -14.51 -5.45 15.21
CA LYS A 216 -15.85 -5.35 15.80
C LYS A 216 -16.13 -3.94 16.36
N LYS A 217 -15.18 -3.34 17.09
CA LYS A 217 -15.32 -1.98 17.64
C LYS A 217 -15.48 -0.93 16.54
N ILE A 218 -14.68 -1.03 15.47
CA ILE A 218 -14.76 -0.14 14.32
C ILE A 218 -16.09 -0.33 13.58
N ALA A 219 -16.54 -1.57 13.37
CA ALA A 219 -17.80 -1.85 12.69
C ALA A 219 -19.01 -1.22 13.42
N ARG A 220 -19.08 -1.36 14.76
CA ARG A 220 -20.11 -0.68 15.57
C ARG A 220 -20.04 0.84 15.39
N LYS A 221 -18.88 1.44 15.55
CA LYS A 221 -18.70 2.89 15.39
C LYS A 221 -18.96 3.38 13.94
N ARG A 222 -18.82 2.50 12.94
CA ARG A 222 -19.20 2.79 11.54
C ARG A 222 -20.71 2.80 11.36
N SER A 223 -21.42 1.78 11.87
CA SER A 223 -22.89 1.71 11.82
C SER A 223 -23.51 2.95 12.45
N ASP A 224 -22.99 3.36 13.62
CA ASP A 224 -23.47 4.54 14.33
C ASP A 224 -23.13 5.87 13.64
N ARG A 225 -22.30 5.86 12.59
CA ARG A 225 -21.74 7.06 11.94
C ARG A 225 -21.89 7.12 10.42
N SER A 226 -22.49 6.12 9.79
CA SER A 226 -22.59 6.07 8.32
C SER A 226 -23.28 7.33 7.77
N GLU A 227 -24.39 7.72 8.34
CA GLU A 227 -25.12 8.94 8.01
C GLU A 227 -24.29 10.21 8.25
N SER A 228 -23.53 10.27 9.35
CA SER A 228 -22.64 11.41 9.63
C SER A 228 -21.52 11.55 8.63
N VAL A 229 -20.97 10.44 8.12
CA VAL A 229 -19.85 10.47 7.14
C VAL A 229 -20.33 10.93 5.77
N GLU A 230 -21.49 10.45 5.34
CA GLU A 230 -22.11 10.88 4.09
C GLU A 230 -22.44 12.38 4.15
N ASN A 231 -23.10 12.84 5.21
CA ASN A 231 -23.44 14.25 5.43
C ASN A 231 -22.18 15.16 5.44
N ILE A 232 -21.10 14.74 6.11
CA ILE A 232 -19.85 15.51 6.13
C ILE A 232 -19.24 15.57 4.71
N SER A 233 -19.24 14.46 3.99
CA SER A 233 -18.72 14.43 2.61
C SER A 233 -19.52 15.34 1.69
N GLU A 234 -20.85 15.30 1.79
CA GLU A 234 -21.75 16.15 1.03
C GLU A 234 -21.56 17.64 1.36
N ASN A 235 -21.40 17.97 2.64
CA ASN A 235 -21.12 19.34 3.07
C ASN A 235 -19.78 19.84 2.52
N ILE A 236 -18.70 19.07 2.57
CA ILE A 236 -17.42 19.46 1.95
C ILE A 236 -17.61 19.66 0.44
N GLN A 237 -18.37 18.76 -0.20
CA GLN A 237 -18.64 18.84 -1.65
C GLN A 237 -19.41 20.12 -1.98
N LEU A 238 -20.41 20.47 -1.18
CA LEU A 238 -21.21 21.66 -1.39
C LEU A 238 -20.36 22.94 -1.25
N ILE A 239 -19.58 23.05 -0.18
CA ILE A 239 -18.68 24.17 0.09
C ILE A 239 -17.73 24.39 -1.09
N LEU A 240 -17.03 23.34 -1.52
CA LEU A 240 -16.04 23.44 -2.59
C LEU A 240 -16.66 23.67 -3.98
N LYS A 241 -17.87 23.14 -4.22
CA LYS A 241 -18.63 23.41 -5.44
C LYS A 241 -19.07 24.87 -5.51
N GLN A 242 -19.56 25.44 -4.42
CA GLN A 242 -19.93 26.88 -4.35
C GLN A 242 -18.71 27.77 -4.56
N ALA A 243 -17.54 27.36 -4.11
CA ALA A 243 -16.27 28.05 -4.34
C ALA A 243 -15.72 27.89 -5.77
N GLY A 244 -16.38 27.10 -6.64
CA GLY A 244 -15.91 26.85 -8.00
C GLY A 244 -14.66 25.97 -8.10
N ILE A 245 -14.25 25.33 -7.02
CA ILE A 245 -13.05 24.50 -6.98
C ILE A 245 -13.37 23.09 -7.51
N ARG A 246 -12.64 22.65 -8.54
CA ARG A 246 -12.74 21.28 -9.05
C ARG A 246 -12.09 20.33 -8.05
N HIS A 247 -12.85 19.39 -7.53
CA HIS A 247 -12.41 18.50 -6.46
C HIS A 247 -12.93 17.08 -6.59
N GLU A 248 -12.30 16.19 -5.86
CA GLU A 248 -12.75 14.82 -5.57
C GLU A 248 -12.60 14.58 -4.07
N ILE A 249 -13.63 14.02 -3.42
CA ILE A 249 -13.59 13.73 -1.99
C ILE A 249 -13.56 12.23 -1.79
N GLN A 250 -12.63 11.81 -0.95
CA GLN A 250 -12.47 10.41 -0.55
C GLN A 250 -12.57 10.32 0.97
N GLY A 251 -13.61 9.68 1.48
CA GLY A 251 -13.67 9.26 2.88
C GLY A 251 -12.65 8.13 3.12
N ARG A 252 -11.76 8.32 4.08
CA ARG A 252 -10.73 7.34 4.39
C ARG A 252 -10.82 6.90 5.83
N TYR A 253 -11.08 5.63 6.07
CA TYR A 253 -10.87 5.03 7.37
C TYR A 253 -9.38 4.83 7.64
N LYS A 254 -8.92 5.12 8.86
CA LYS A 254 -7.55 4.83 9.25
C LYS A 254 -7.32 3.33 9.25
N ARG A 255 -6.11 2.93 8.90
CA ARG A 255 -5.68 1.54 8.84
C ARG A 255 -5.71 0.90 10.24
N PHE A 256 -6.05 -0.39 10.30
CA PHE A 256 -6.23 -1.11 11.57
C PHE A 256 -5.00 -1.06 12.45
N TYR A 257 -3.81 -1.32 11.90
CA TYR A 257 -2.58 -1.26 12.67
C TYR A 257 -2.28 0.14 13.22
N SER A 258 -2.53 1.18 12.43
CA SER A 258 -2.38 2.57 12.89
C SER A 258 -3.35 2.93 14.03
N ILE A 259 -4.56 2.36 14.05
CA ILE A 259 -5.52 2.53 15.14
C ILE A 259 -5.05 1.73 16.36
N PHE A 260 -4.58 0.51 16.18
CA PHE A 260 -4.04 -0.34 17.24
C PHE A 260 -2.88 0.33 17.98
N GLN A 261 -1.87 0.84 17.25
CA GLN A 261 -0.77 1.59 17.83
C GLN A 261 -1.21 2.84 18.63
N LYS A 262 -2.32 3.47 18.25
CA LYS A 262 -2.88 4.59 19.01
C LYS A 262 -3.60 4.12 20.26
N LEU A 263 -4.31 2.97 20.19
CA LEU A 263 -4.99 2.37 21.33
C LEU A 263 -4.00 2.03 22.45
N GLU A 264 -2.85 1.46 22.12
CA GLU A 264 -1.79 1.17 23.09
C GLU A 264 -1.34 2.45 23.85
N LYS A 265 -1.24 3.58 23.14
CA LYS A 265 -0.84 4.88 23.74
C LYS A 265 -1.90 5.51 24.64
N VAL A 266 -3.17 5.10 24.52
CA VAL A 266 -4.28 5.62 25.32
C VAL A 266 -4.90 4.56 26.24
N ASN A 267 -4.07 3.59 26.68
CA ASN A 267 -4.45 2.50 27.60
C ASN A 267 -5.67 1.70 27.10
N ASN A 268 -5.73 1.41 25.81
CA ASN A 268 -6.80 0.68 25.13
C ASN A 268 -8.21 1.33 25.22
N ASP A 269 -8.28 2.62 25.58
CA ASP A 269 -9.51 3.38 25.60
C ASP A 269 -9.90 3.79 24.17
N PHE A 270 -10.81 3.01 23.57
CA PHE A 270 -11.27 3.22 22.19
C PHE A 270 -12.07 4.53 22.02
N GLU A 271 -12.70 5.04 23.07
CA GLU A 271 -13.47 6.28 22.99
C GLU A 271 -12.57 7.52 22.85
N ARG A 272 -11.32 7.43 23.29
CA ARG A 272 -10.31 8.48 23.06
C ARG A 272 -9.81 8.56 21.63
N ILE A 273 -10.09 7.55 20.79
CA ILE A 273 -9.76 7.61 19.35
C ILE A 273 -10.87 8.35 18.63
N GLN A 274 -10.66 9.64 18.45
CA GLN A 274 -11.63 10.55 17.82
C GLN A 274 -11.49 10.57 16.30
N ASP A 275 -10.29 10.26 15.76
CA ASP A 275 -9.89 10.42 14.37
C ASP A 275 -9.88 9.11 13.56
N LEU A 276 -10.96 8.31 13.68
CA LEU A 276 -11.10 7.05 12.93
C LEU A 276 -11.31 7.28 11.43
N ILE A 277 -11.86 8.42 11.06
CA ILE A 277 -12.22 8.79 9.70
C ILE A 277 -11.49 10.09 9.37
N ALA A 278 -10.85 10.12 8.21
CA ALA A 278 -10.28 11.31 7.63
C ALA A 278 -10.88 11.51 6.23
N PHE A 279 -11.07 12.74 5.83
CA PHE A 279 -11.46 13.08 4.47
C PHE A 279 -10.25 13.52 3.68
N ARG A 280 -10.13 13.05 2.45
CA ARG A 280 -9.14 13.51 1.51
C ARG A 280 -9.82 14.29 0.41
N VAL A 281 -9.38 15.52 0.22
CA VAL A 281 -9.79 16.40 -0.87
C VAL A 281 -8.66 16.44 -1.89
N LEU A 282 -8.94 16.00 -3.11
CA LEU A 282 -8.04 16.07 -4.24
C LEU A 282 -8.46 17.19 -5.14
N VAL A 283 -7.56 18.13 -5.41
CA VAL A 283 -7.74 19.27 -6.31
C VAL A 283 -6.73 19.25 -7.44
N ASP A 284 -6.84 20.14 -8.42
CA ASP A 284 -5.97 20.13 -9.58
C ASP A 284 -4.65 20.89 -9.31
N GLU A 285 -4.72 22.10 -8.71
CA GLU A 285 -3.56 22.98 -8.53
C GLU A 285 -3.27 23.25 -7.05
N ILE A 286 -2.05 23.77 -6.78
CA ILE A 286 -1.62 24.09 -5.41
C ILE A 286 -2.46 25.24 -4.82
N ASP A 287 -2.77 26.26 -5.64
CA ASP A 287 -3.57 27.38 -5.21
C ASP A 287 -4.98 26.94 -4.78
N ASP A 288 -5.55 25.95 -5.48
CA ASP A 288 -6.81 25.31 -5.10
C ASP A 288 -6.74 24.62 -3.74
N CYS A 289 -5.55 24.08 -3.35
CA CYS A 289 -5.39 23.49 -2.02
C CYS A 289 -5.58 24.53 -0.91
N TYR A 290 -4.96 25.69 -1.05
CA TYR A 290 -5.07 26.78 -0.07
C TYR A 290 -6.44 27.45 -0.11
N ALA A 291 -7.02 27.63 -1.29
CA ALA A 291 -8.40 28.12 -1.43
C ALA A 291 -9.40 27.17 -0.75
N ALA A 292 -9.30 25.86 -1.02
CA ALA A 292 -10.15 24.85 -0.36
C ALA A 292 -10.01 24.89 1.17
N LEU A 293 -8.78 25.04 1.68
CA LEU A 293 -8.54 25.20 3.12
C LEU A 293 -9.27 26.42 3.69
N SER A 294 -9.18 27.58 3.01
CA SER A 294 -9.85 28.80 3.43
C SER A 294 -11.36 28.60 3.53
N PHE A 295 -12.00 28.10 2.47
CA PHE A 295 -13.44 27.86 2.47
C PHE A 295 -13.89 26.84 3.52
N ILE A 296 -13.10 25.81 3.78
CA ILE A 296 -13.38 24.84 4.84
C ILE A 296 -13.30 25.53 6.21
N HIS A 297 -12.31 26.39 6.45
CA HIS A 297 -12.14 27.11 7.71
C HIS A 297 -13.16 28.24 7.93
N GLU A 298 -13.74 28.81 6.86
CA GLU A 298 -14.85 29.74 6.93
C GLU A 298 -16.16 29.09 7.40
N ASN A 299 -16.36 27.81 7.02
CA ASN A 299 -17.58 27.08 7.35
C ASN A 299 -17.46 26.25 8.64
N TRP A 300 -16.25 25.82 9.00
CA TRP A 300 -16.01 24.97 10.17
C TRP A 300 -14.85 25.51 11.03
N THR A 301 -15.00 25.39 12.34
CA THR A 301 -13.99 25.92 13.27
C THR A 301 -12.73 25.03 13.29
N PRO A 302 -11.55 25.55 12.92
CA PRO A 302 -10.30 24.79 13.00
C PRO A 302 -9.87 24.55 14.45
N VAL A 303 -9.38 23.35 14.73
CA VAL A 303 -8.83 22.97 16.03
C VAL A 303 -7.41 23.50 16.15
N LYS A 304 -7.14 24.31 17.19
CA LYS A 304 -5.82 24.88 17.45
C LYS A 304 -4.72 23.80 17.49
N ASN A 305 -3.56 24.12 16.92
CA ASN A 305 -2.38 23.25 16.87
C ASN A 305 -2.57 21.91 16.10
N ARG A 306 -3.65 21.78 15.32
CA ARG A 306 -3.92 20.59 14.48
C ARG A 306 -3.75 20.86 12.98
N PHE A 307 -3.29 22.04 12.62
CA PHE A 307 -2.93 22.39 11.23
C PHE A 307 -1.46 22.03 10.94
N LYS A 308 -1.21 21.45 9.76
CA LYS A 308 0.15 21.16 9.25
C LYS A 308 0.19 21.41 7.76
N ASP A 309 1.15 22.23 7.34
CA ASP A 309 1.41 22.51 5.93
C ASP A 309 2.62 21.70 5.46
N TYR A 310 2.34 20.57 4.84
CA TYR A 310 3.34 19.75 4.17
C TYR A 310 3.46 20.06 2.68
N ILE A 311 2.75 21.06 2.14
CA ILE A 311 2.98 21.59 0.79
C ILE A 311 4.17 22.54 0.84
N ALA A 312 4.13 23.53 1.74
CA ALA A 312 5.23 24.48 1.94
C ALA A 312 6.47 23.81 2.57
N ASN A 313 6.26 22.84 3.49
CA ASN A 313 7.33 22.12 4.17
C ASN A 313 7.17 20.59 3.98
N PRO A 314 7.56 20.05 2.83
CA PRO A 314 7.44 18.62 2.54
C PRO A 314 8.17 17.77 3.57
N LYS A 315 7.64 16.58 3.84
CA LYS A 315 8.35 15.62 4.67
C LYS A 315 9.63 15.13 3.97
N PRO A 316 10.62 14.59 4.69
CA PRO A 316 11.87 14.09 4.11
C PRO A 316 11.69 13.05 2.99
N ASN A 317 10.55 12.36 2.97
CA ASN A 317 10.16 11.39 1.95
C ASN A 317 9.35 11.99 0.79
N GLY A 318 9.33 13.32 0.63
CA GLY A 318 8.61 14.02 -0.44
C GLY A 318 7.09 14.11 -0.26
N TYR A 319 6.51 13.62 0.85
CA TYR A 319 5.07 13.73 1.09
C TYR A 319 4.60 15.17 1.21
N GLN A 320 3.58 15.54 0.43
CA GLN A 320 2.95 16.87 0.41
C GLN A 320 1.44 16.76 0.62
N SER A 321 0.89 17.56 1.50
CA SER A 321 -0.55 17.75 1.76
C SER A 321 -0.77 18.83 2.79
N LEU A 322 -1.87 19.56 2.75
CA LEU A 322 -2.36 20.31 3.90
C LEU A 322 -3.14 19.36 4.80
N HIS A 323 -2.89 19.40 6.09
CA HIS A 323 -3.66 18.66 7.09
C HIS A 323 -4.33 19.67 8.02
N THR A 324 -5.62 19.58 8.15
CA THR A 324 -6.38 20.34 9.14
C THR A 324 -7.34 19.44 9.89
N THR A 325 -7.68 19.83 11.11
CA THR A 325 -8.74 19.22 11.89
C THR A 325 -9.75 20.31 12.21
N VAL A 326 -11.00 20.08 11.88
CA VAL A 326 -12.09 21.03 12.05
C VAL A 326 -13.20 20.44 12.90
N ILE A 327 -14.04 21.31 13.47
CA ILE A 327 -15.24 20.95 14.21
C ILE A 327 -16.43 21.50 13.44
N ASP A 328 -17.37 20.61 13.07
CA ASP A 328 -18.65 21.00 12.52
C ASP A 328 -19.57 21.45 13.68
N ALA A 329 -19.81 22.76 13.77
CA ALA A 329 -20.70 23.35 14.78
C ALA A 329 -22.18 23.34 14.37
N GLY A 330 -22.49 22.95 13.11
CA GLY A 330 -23.82 23.16 12.50
C GLY A 330 -24.83 22.05 12.70
N ASN A 331 -24.44 20.84 13.08
CA ASN A 331 -25.36 19.70 13.15
C ASN A 331 -25.51 19.14 14.56
N GLU A 332 -26.70 18.76 14.93
CA GLU A 332 -27.29 18.16 16.16
C GLU A 332 -26.37 17.64 17.29
N SER A 333 -25.08 17.55 17.06
CA SER A 333 -24.05 17.16 18.01
C SER A 333 -23.60 18.29 18.94
N LYS A 334 -24.46 19.27 19.23
CA LYS A 334 -24.15 20.39 20.18
C LYS A 334 -23.65 19.92 21.55
N ARG A 335 -23.89 18.66 21.91
CA ARG A 335 -23.42 18.07 23.18
C ARG A 335 -22.03 17.45 23.12
N ASN A 336 -21.48 17.12 21.92
CA ASN A 336 -20.14 16.55 21.80
C ASN A 336 -19.57 16.76 20.39
N PRO A 337 -19.05 17.97 20.08
CA PRO A 337 -18.52 18.28 18.76
C PRO A 337 -17.33 17.38 18.45
N ARG A 338 -17.37 16.66 17.32
CA ARG A 338 -16.34 15.70 16.93
C ARG A 338 -15.35 16.32 15.95
N PRO A 339 -14.05 16.20 16.19
CA PRO A 339 -13.05 16.67 15.25
C PRO A 339 -13.03 15.81 13.98
N ILE A 340 -12.98 16.47 12.84
CA ILE A 340 -12.90 15.90 11.49
C ILE A 340 -11.51 16.21 10.93
N GLU A 341 -10.73 15.18 10.61
CA GLU A 341 -9.43 15.36 9.93
C GLU A 341 -9.66 15.48 8.43
N ILE A 342 -9.14 16.55 7.81
CA ILE A 342 -9.21 16.79 6.38
C ILE A 342 -7.78 16.94 5.83
N GLN A 343 -7.49 16.18 4.78
CA GLN A 343 -6.24 16.21 4.05
C GLN A 343 -6.49 16.77 2.65
N ILE A 344 -5.84 17.88 2.30
CA ILE A 344 -6.02 18.53 1.01
C ILE A 344 -4.71 18.48 0.24
N ARG A 345 -4.75 18.00 -1.01
CA ARG A 345 -3.57 17.91 -1.88
C ARG A 345 -3.96 17.83 -3.35
N THR A 346 -3.00 18.06 -4.23
CA THR A 346 -3.27 17.92 -5.67
C THR A 346 -3.32 16.44 -6.08
N ARG A 347 -3.97 16.17 -7.23
CA ARG A 347 -3.95 14.82 -7.85
C ARG A 347 -2.53 14.35 -8.16
N LYS A 348 -1.62 15.28 -8.51
CA LYS A 348 -0.20 14.98 -8.75
C LYS A 348 0.49 14.50 -7.47
N MET A 349 0.33 15.24 -6.34
CA MET A 349 0.85 14.83 -5.02
C MET A 349 0.25 13.52 -4.51
N HIS A 350 -0.95 13.17 -4.98
CA HIS A 350 -1.60 11.92 -4.61
C HIS A 350 -0.99 10.71 -5.29
N ARG A 351 -0.46 10.87 -6.50
CA ARG A 351 0.17 9.80 -7.29
C ARG A 351 1.65 9.58 -6.96
N MET A 352 2.30 10.54 -6.32
CA MET A 352 3.65 10.42 -5.78
C MET A 352 3.62 9.61 -4.47
#